data_f51d733192294486ef2a31188e47ed66
#
_entry.id   f51d733192294486ef2a31188e47ed66
#
_cell.length_a   1.000
_cell.length_b   1.000
_cell.length_c   1.000
_cell.angle_alpha   90.00
_cell.angle_beta   90.00
_cell.angle_gamma   90.00
#
_symmetry.space_group_name_H-M   'P 1'
#
loop_
_entity.id
_entity.type
_entity.pdbx_description
1 polymer ?
#
loop_
_entity_poly.entity_id
_entity_poly.type
_entity_poly.pdbx_seq_one_letter_code
_entity_poly.pdbx_strand_id
1 'polypeptide(L)'
;MNTARESADTAATDVVRRRYDRGAARYDLVTWPMEKMAMDRFRGRLIAQVHGPRVLEVGVGTGRNLPLYGPDLQIEAIDFSPRMLDRARRTPWPANVTLQLMDVEDLQFPPGTFDTVVAACVFCSVPDPVQGSREIRRVLRPDGTALFLEHVRPGTRWLAAVFDRLDPLVSRAGPHINRRTIDNIRAAGFTIEREENLVSDVLEIVVAHPRPSGGRGR
;
A
#
# COMPACT_ATOMS: atom_id res chain seq x y z
N MET A 1 26.85 -0.81 13.08
CA MET A 1 26.11 0.33 12.51
C MET A 1 24.65 -0.02 12.13
N ASN A 2 24.24 -1.31 12.15
CA ASN A 2 22.88 -1.77 11.78
C ASN A 2 21.84 -1.56 12.90
N THR A 3 22.18 -1.83 14.14
CA THR A 3 21.27 -1.83 15.30
C THR A 3 20.61 -0.48 15.61
N ALA A 4 21.33 0.65 15.40
CA ALA A 4 20.78 1.99 15.64
C ALA A 4 19.76 2.39 14.56
N ARG A 5 19.92 1.94 13.33
CA ARG A 5 18.98 2.19 12.23
C ARG A 5 17.73 1.33 12.38
N GLU A 6 17.88 0.05 12.69
CA GLU A 6 16.76 -0.86 13.02
C GLU A 6 15.91 -0.34 14.18
N SER A 7 16.53 0.18 15.24
CA SER A 7 15.79 0.75 16.38
C SER A 7 15.06 2.05 16.03
N ALA A 8 15.60 2.88 15.13
CA ALA A 8 14.96 4.11 14.66
C ALA A 8 13.77 3.82 13.74
N ASP A 9 13.90 2.83 12.84
CA ASP A 9 12.85 2.41 11.92
C ASP A 9 11.68 1.78 12.69
N THR A 10 11.96 0.91 13.68
CA THR A 10 10.95 0.33 14.57
C THR A 10 10.21 1.41 15.37
N ALA A 11 10.92 2.45 15.84
CA ALA A 11 10.29 3.55 16.58
C ALA A 11 9.38 4.40 15.66
N ALA A 12 9.76 4.61 14.40
CA ALA A 12 8.94 5.34 13.42
C ALA A 12 7.65 4.58 13.09
N THR A 13 7.74 3.28 12.84
CA THR A 13 6.58 2.40 12.61
C THR A 13 5.64 2.40 13.82
N ASP A 14 6.16 2.33 15.05
CA ASP A 14 5.38 2.38 16.28
C ASP A 14 4.59 3.69 16.45
N VAL A 15 5.17 4.82 16.04
CA VAL A 15 4.48 6.11 16.07
C VAL A 15 3.30 6.13 15.09
N VAL A 16 3.51 5.65 13.88
CA VAL A 16 2.45 5.58 12.86
C VAL A 16 1.37 4.59 13.29
N ARG A 17 1.74 3.40 13.77
CA ARG A 17 0.81 2.39 14.29
C ARG A 17 -0.11 2.96 15.37
N ARG A 18 0.42 3.66 16.39
CA ARG A 18 -0.38 4.28 17.46
C ARG A 18 -1.36 5.33 16.96
N ARG A 19 -1.06 6.01 15.84
CA ARG A 19 -1.99 6.98 15.21
C ARG A 19 -3.17 6.26 14.56
N TYR A 20 -2.91 5.22 13.77
CA TYR A 20 -3.96 4.41 13.16
C TYR A 20 -4.80 3.67 14.20
N ASP A 21 -4.18 3.12 15.23
CA ASP A 21 -4.89 2.49 16.34
C ASP A 21 -5.84 3.45 17.05
N ARG A 22 -5.44 4.72 17.28
CA ARG A 22 -6.31 5.73 17.89
C ARG A 22 -7.44 6.16 16.95
N GLY A 23 -7.16 6.23 15.65
CA GLY A 23 -8.12 6.65 14.63
C GLY A 23 -9.08 5.56 14.20
N ALA A 24 -8.72 4.27 14.37
CA ALA A 24 -9.45 3.13 13.81
C ALA A 24 -10.97 3.15 14.11
N ALA A 25 -11.37 3.53 15.33
CA ALA A 25 -12.79 3.56 15.74
C ALA A 25 -13.65 4.54 14.93
N ARG A 26 -13.04 5.62 14.42
CA ARG A 26 -13.72 6.68 13.66
C ARG A 26 -13.31 6.71 12.19
N TYR A 27 -12.36 5.86 11.79
CA TYR A 27 -11.77 5.86 10.45
C TYR A 27 -12.86 5.75 9.37
N ASP A 28 -13.71 4.73 9.48
CA ASP A 28 -14.79 4.52 8.52
C ASP A 28 -15.83 5.66 8.53
N LEU A 29 -16.09 6.28 9.67
CA LEU A 29 -17.06 7.37 9.80
C LEU A 29 -16.55 8.68 9.17
N VAL A 30 -15.25 8.97 9.34
CA VAL A 30 -14.62 10.21 8.84
C VAL A 30 -14.34 10.12 7.33
N THR A 31 -13.93 8.94 6.85
CA THR A 31 -13.60 8.73 5.43
C THR A 31 -14.82 8.37 4.58
N TRP A 32 -15.91 7.91 5.20
CA TRP A 32 -17.10 7.36 4.54
C TRP A 32 -17.72 8.23 3.40
N PRO A 33 -17.91 9.57 3.55
CA PRO A 33 -18.54 10.35 2.47
C PRO A 33 -17.65 10.47 1.23
N MET A 34 -16.34 10.63 1.43
CA MET A 34 -15.36 10.81 0.36
C MET A 34 -15.04 9.47 -0.32
N GLU A 35 -14.92 8.39 0.46
CA GLU A 35 -14.64 7.06 -0.06
C GLU A 35 -15.82 6.47 -0.84
N LYS A 36 -17.07 6.66 -0.37
CA LYS A 36 -18.23 6.07 -1.02
C LYS A 36 -18.52 6.62 -2.41
N MET A 37 -18.15 7.87 -2.70
CA MET A 37 -18.46 8.48 -4.00
C MET A 37 -17.37 8.28 -5.06
N ALA A 38 -16.12 8.23 -4.68
CA ALA A 38 -15.01 8.18 -5.63
C ALA A 38 -14.09 6.96 -5.42
N MET A 39 -13.71 6.66 -4.18
CA MET A 39 -12.70 5.63 -3.88
C MET A 39 -13.20 4.21 -4.17
N ASP A 40 -14.47 3.89 -3.92
CA ASP A 40 -15.01 2.55 -4.22
C ASP A 40 -14.90 2.21 -5.71
N ARG A 41 -15.16 3.20 -6.58
CA ARG A 41 -14.98 3.03 -8.03
C ARG A 41 -13.53 2.80 -8.41
N PHE A 42 -12.59 3.53 -7.79
CA PHE A 42 -11.16 3.38 -8.08
C PHE A 42 -10.61 2.07 -7.53
N ARG A 43 -11.07 1.65 -6.33
CA ARG A 43 -10.77 0.32 -5.77
C ARG A 43 -11.25 -0.79 -6.70
N GLY A 44 -12.46 -0.72 -7.22
CA GLY A 44 -12.99 -1.67 -8.19
C GLY A 44 -12.13 -1.76 -9.46
N ARG A 45 -11.65 -0.61 -9.98
CA ARG A 45 -10.74 -0.56 -11.14
C ARG A 45 -9.36 -1.12 -10.83
N LEU A 46 -8.85 -0.93 -9.62
CA LEU A 46 -7.59 -1.52 -9.17
C LEU A 46 -7.71 -3.05 -9.10
N ILE A 47 -8.72 -3.53 -8.38
CA ILE A 47 -8.91 -4.98 -8.13
C ILE A 47 -9.27 -5.74 -9.42
N ALA A 48 -9.94 -5.11 -10.38
CA ALA A 48 -10.20 -5.71 -11.69
C ALA A 48 -8.94 -6.04 -12.50
N GLN A 49 -7.76 -5.54 -12.09
CA GLN A 49 -6.46 -5.82 -12.71
C GLN A 49 -5.70 -6.96 -12.00
N VAL A 50 -6.24 -7.48 -10.91
CA VAL A 50 -5.66 -8.62 -10.19
C VAL A 50 -5.68 -9.87 -11.09
N HIS A 51 -4.56 -10.53 -11.14
CA HIS A 51 -4.41 -11.79 -11.87
C HIS A 51 -3.63 -12.83 -11.06
N GLY A 52 -3.74 -14.09 -11.46
CA GLY A 52 -3.14 -15.23 -10.77
C GLY A 52 -3.86 -15.57 -9.47
N PRO A 53 -3.67 -16.81 -8.97
CA PRO A 53 -4.43 -17.29 -7.82
C PRO A 53 -3.97 -16.72 -6.47
N ARG A 54 -2.71 -16.28 -6.34
CA ARG A 54 -2.13 -15.88 -5.05
C ARG A 54 -1.94 -14.36 -4.97
N VAL A 55 -2.73 -13.73 -4.11
CA VAL A 55 -2.76 -12.28 -3.94
C VAL A 55 -2.31 -11.90 -2.53
N LEU A 56 -1.44 -10.91 -2.42
CA LEU A 56 -1.16 -10.23 -1.16
C LEU A 56 -1.78 -8.84 -1.20
N GLU A 57 -2.63 -8.52 -0.22
CA GLU A 57 -3.06 -7.15 0.04
C GLU A 57 -2.29 -6.59 1.22
N VAL A 58 -1.52 -5.52 1.02
CA VAL A 58 -0.80 -4.81 2.07
C VAL A 58 -1.59 -3.60 2.54
N GLY A 59 -1.64 -3.39 3.87
CA GLY A 59 -2.40 -2.30 4.48
C GLY A 59 -3.90 -2.48 4.29
N VAL A 60 -4.43 -3.69 4.55
CA VAL A 60 -5.85 -4.03 4.36
C VAL A 60 -6.81 -3.13 5.14
N GLY A 61 -6.34 -2.50 6.21
CA GLY A 61 -7.14 -1.61 7.07
C GLY A 61 -8.36 -2.32 7.64
N THR A 62 -9.54 -1.78 7.34
CA THR A 62 -10.83 -2.34 7.77
C THR A 62 -11.40 -3.37 6.78
N GLY A 63 -10.67 -3.72 5.72
CA GLY A 63 -11.04 -4.76 4.77
C GLY A 63 -11.87 -4.27 3.58
N ARG A 64 -11.79 -3.00 3.18
CA ARG A 64 -12.65 -2.40 2.16
C ARG A 64 -12.49 -2.99 0.75
N ASN A 65 -11.30 -3.48 0.42
CA ASN A 65 -11.07 -4.13 -0.89
C ASN A 65 -11.53 -5.58 -0.90
N LEU A 66 -11.56 -6.25 0.26
CA LEU A 66 -11.80 -7.70 0.34
C LEU A 66 -13.09 -8.16 -0.35
N PRO A 67 -14.22 -7.41 -0.30
CA PRO A 67 -15.44 -7.80 -1.03
C PRO A 67 -15.34 -7.74 -2.56
N LEU A 68 -14.29 -7.09 -3.08
CA LEU A 68 -14.10 -6.89 -4.52
C LEU A 68 -13.33 -8.01 -5.19
N TYR A 69 -12.66 -8.87 -4.39
CA TYR A 69 -11.90 -9.99 -4.92
C TYR A 69 -12.82 -11.16 -5.33
N GLY A 70 -12.43 -11.84 -6.41
CA GLY A 70 -13.11 -13.04 -6.86
C GLY A 70 -12.90 -14.22 -5.90
N PRO A 71 -13.85 -15.19 -5.88
CA PRO A 71 -13.81 -16.32 -4.98
C PRO A 71 -12.68 -17.34 -5.27
N ASP A 72 -12.12 -17.31 -6.47
CA ASP A 72 -11.06 -18.24 -6.90
C ASP A 72 -9.65 -17.79 -6.48
N LEU A 73 -9.54 -16.60 -5.87
CA LEU A 73 -8.27 -16.03 -5.41
C LEU A 73 -7.96 -16.49 -3.99
N GLN A 74 -6.69 -16.77 -3.71
CA GLN A 74 -6.16 -16.97 -2.36
C GLN A 74 -5.56 -15.65 -1.88
N ILE A 75 -6.13 -15.05 -0.86
CA ILE A 75 -5.80 -13.69 -0.43
C ILE A 75 -5.15 -13.72 0.94
N GLU A 76 -3.89 -13.34 0.99
CA GLU A 76 -3.21 -12.97 2.22
C GLU A 76 -3.36 -11.44 2.38
N ALA A 77 -3.98 -11.00 3.47
CA ALA A 77 -4.24 -9.59 3.72
C ALA A 77 -3.58 -9.16 5.03
N ILE A 78 -2.68 -8.21 4.95
CA ILE A 78 -1.87 -7.78 6.09
C ILE A 78 -2.14 -6.32 6.46
N ASP A 79 -2.00 -6.04 7.76
CA ASP A 79 -1.93 -4.68 8.29
C ASP A 79 -1.02 -4.65 9.50
N PHE A 80 -0.31 -3.54 9.72
CA PHE A 80 0.58 -3.36 10.87
C PHE A 80 -0.16 -2.89 12.12
N SER A 81 -1.44 -2.46 11.99
CA SER A 81 -2.30 -2.02 13.09
C SER A 81 -3.21 -3.15 13.57
N PRO A 82 -3.03 -3.67 14.79
CA PRO A 82 -3.91 -4.69 15.34
C PRO A 82 -5.37 -4.22 15.43
N ARG A 83 -5.60 -2.92 15.69
CA ARG A 83 -6.96 -2.36 15.78
C ARG A 83 -7.66 -2.26 14.42
N MET A 84 -6.93 -2.03 13.34
CA MET A 84 -7.48 -2.11 11.99
C MET A 84 -7.90 -3.54 11.67
N LEU A 85 -7.03 -4.52 11.93
CA LEU A 85 -7.35 -5.94 11.75
C LEU A 85 -8.51 -6.40 12.62
N ASP A 86 -8.63 -5.93 13.87
CA ASP A 86 -9.77 -6.26 14.73
C ASP A 86 -11.09 -5.75 14.14
N ARG A 87 -11.05 -4.64 13.42
CA ARG A 87 -12.24 -4.17 12.67
C ARG A 87 -12.49 -5.01 11.43
N ALA A 88 -11.46 -5.33 10.65
CA ALA A 88 -11.59 -6.21 9.50
C ALA A 88 -12.18 -7.58 9.90
N ARG A 89 -11.74 -8.16 11.02
CA ARG A 89 -12.22 -9.44 11.55
C ARG A 89 -13.69 -9.45 12.00
N ARG A 90 -14.33 -8.29 12.15
CA ARG A 90 -15.77 -8.22 12.47
C ARG A 90 -16.66 -8.66 11.30
N THR A 91 -16.15 -8.63 10.10
CA THR A 91 -16.80 -9.15 8.91
C THR A 91 -16.39 -10.62 8.73
N PRO A 92 -17.32 -11.56 8.56
CA PRO A 92 -16.99 -12.95 8.26
C PRO A 92 -16.53 -13.03 6.79
N TRP A 93 -15.22 -13.12 6.59
CA TRP A 93 -14.64 -13.29 5.26
C TRP A 93 -14.72 -14.73 4.79
N PRO A 94 -14.79 -15.00 3.49
CA PRO A 94 -14.66 -16.34 2.93
C PRO A 94 -13.35 -17.03 3.34
N ALA A 95 -13.32 -18.36 3.32
CA ALA A 95 -12.17 -19.17 3.75
C ALA A 95 -10.89 -18.95 2.91
N ASN A 96 -11.01 -18.31 1.76
CA ASN A 96 -9.88 -17.95 0.90
C ASN A 96 -9.20 -16.64 1.29
N VAL A 97 -9.65 -15.96 2.36
CA VAL A 97 -9.06 -14.73 2.90
C VAL A 97 -8.42 -14.99 4.26
N THR A 98 -7.14 -14.70 4.38
CA THR A 98 -6.38 -14.77 5.64
C THR A 98 -5.95 -13.38 6.09
N LEU A 99 -6.25 -13.00 7.34
CA LEU A 99 -5.86 -11.71 7.93
C LEU A 99 -4.68 -11.88 8.89
N GLN A 100 -3.58 -11.17 8.64
CA GLN A 100 -2.37 -11.28 9.44
C GLN A 100 -1.83 -9.91 9.90
N LEU A 101 -1.32 -9.86 11.14
CA LEU A 101 -0.58 -8.71 11.65
C LEU A 101 0.85 -8.77 11.12
N MET A 102 1.21 -7.82 10.25
CA MET A 102 2.52 -7.80 9.60
C MET A 102 2.86 -6.40 9.10
N ASP A 103 4.14 -6.06 9.11
CA ASP A 103 4.65 -4.81 8.54
C ASP A 103 5.07 -5.05 7.07
N VAL A 104 4.72 -4.13 6.18
CA VAL A 104 5.13 -4.18 4.78
C VAL A 104 6.64 -4.00 4.60
N GLU A 105 7.32 -3.39 5.58
CA GLU A 105 8.77 -3.21 5.55
C GLU A 105 9.54 -4.51 5.92
N ASP A 106 8.83 -5.53 6.47
CA ASP A 106 9.41 -6.83 6.88
C ASP A 106 8.40 -7.96 6.65
N LEU A 107 8.21 -8.36 5.39
CA LEU A 107 7.24 -9.39 5.00
C LEU A 107 7.75 -10.80 5.32
N GLN A 108 7.00 -11.54 6.15
CA GLN A 108 7.34 -12.91 6.56
C GLN A 108 6.89 -13.97 5.54
N PHE A 109 6.96 -13.63 4.25
CA PHE A 109 6.67 -14.56 3.15
C PHE A 109 7.95 -14.89 2.37
N PRO A 110 8.05 -16.11 1.82
CA PRO A 110 9.14 -16.48 0.93
C PRO A 110 9.19 -15.60 -0.33
N PRO A 111 10.39 -15.42 -0.93
CA PRO A 111 10.49 -14.77 -2.24
C PRO A 111 9.65 -15.48 -3.31
N GLY A 112 9.06 -14.72 -4.22
CA GLY A 112 8.31 -15.27 -5.36
C GLY A 112 7.03 -16.01 -4.97
N THR A 113 6.38 -15.59 -3.89
CA THR A 113 5.17 -16.25 -3.37
C THR A 113 3.91 -15.81 -4.12
N PHE A 114 3.78 -14.54 -4.49
CA PHE A 114 2.54 -13.96 -4.98
C PHE A 114 2.58 -13.63 -6.47
N ASP A 115 1.44 -13.83 -7.13
CA ASP A 115 1.22 -13.41 -8.52
C ASP A 115 0.90 -11.92 -8.61
N THR A 116 0.10 -11.42 -7.64
CA THR A 116 -0.24 -10.00 -7.55
C THR A 116 -0.08 -9.51 -6.11
N VAL A 117 0.48 -8.31 -5.95
CA VAL A 117 0.44 -7.56 -4.69
C VAL A 117 -0.35 -6.27 -4.88
N VAL A 118 -1.27 -6.00 -3.98
CA VAL A 118 -2.15 -4.81 -4.00
C VAL A 118 -1.83 -3.92 -2.81
N ALA A 119 -1.69 -2.62 -3.04
CA ALA A 119 -1.57 -1.58 -2.02
C ALA A 119 -2.51 -0.41 -2.36
N ALA A 120 -3.42 -0.06 -1.44
CA ALA A 120 -4.36 1.03 -1.64
C ALA A 120 -4.31 2.02 -0.48
N CYS A 121 -3.74 3.21 -0.72
CA CYS A 121 -3.55 4.29 0.26
C CYS A 121 -2.68 3.87 1.46
N VAL A 122 -1.59 3.16 1.21
CA VAL A 122 -0.67 2.61 2.21
C VAL A 122 0.62 3.41 2.29
N PHE A 123 1.25 3.65 1.14
CA PHE A 123 2.60 4.20 1.04
C PHE A 123 2.70 5.67 1.47
N CYS A 124 1.58 6.37 1.59
CA CYS A 124 1.53 7.68 2.24
C CYS A 124 1.89 7.62 3.73
N SER A 125 1.80 6.44 4.38
CA SER A 125 1.99 6.26 5.82
C SER A 125 3.18 5.37 6.20
N VAL A 126 3.73 4.61 5.26
CA VAL A 126 4.90 3.73 5.49
C VAL A 126 6.14 4.58 5.80
N PRO A 127 6.87 4.34 6.89
CA PRO A 127 8.08 5.10 7.25
C PRO A 127 9.18 5.04 6.19
N ASP A 128 9.60 3.84 5.78
CA ASP A 128 10.51 3.62 4.64
C ASP A 128 9.76 3.02 3.43
N PRO A 129 9.17 3.86 2.55
CA PRO A 129 8.40 3.37 1.41
C PRO A 129 9.27 2.65 0.36
N VAL A 130 10.57 2.91 0.32
CA VAL A 130 11.49 2.19 -0.56
C VAL A 130 11.72 0.78 -0.04
N GLN A 131 11.89 0.61 1.28
CA GLN A 131 12.04 -0.71 1.90
C GLN A 131 10.75 -1.53 1.75
N GLY A 132 9.59 -0.97 2.06
CA GLY A 132 8.31 -1.65 1.84
C GLY A 132 8.10 -2.08 0.39
N SER A 133 8.47 -1.21 -0.57
CA SER A 133 8.41 -1.58 -1.99
C SER A 133 9.43 -2.67 -2.37
N ARG A 134 10.61 -2.72 -1.74
CA ARG A 134 11.60 -3.81 -1.94
C ARG A 134 11.06 -5.13 -1.43
N GLU A 135 10.40 -5.15 -0.29
CA GLU A 135 9.77 -6.34 0.26
C GLU A 135 8.62 -6.84 -0.64
N ILE A 136 7.77 -5.92 -1.15
CA ILE A 136 6.77 -6.28 -2.16
C ILE A 136 7.44 -6.92 -3.37
N ARG A 137 8.51 -6.33 -3.89
CA ARG A 137 9.24 -6.89 -5.03
C ARG A 137 9.82 -8.26 -4.73
N ARG A 138 10.33 -8.50 -3.52
CA ARG A 138 10.91 -9.78 -3.10
C ARG A 138 9.87 -10.90 -3.07
N VAL A 139 8.68 -10.61 -2.55
CA VAL A 139 7.62 -11.62 -2.42
C VAL A 139 6.83 -11.84 -3.70
N LEU A 140 6.90 -10.92 -4.67
CA LEU A 140 6.34 -11.10 -6.00
C LEU A 140 7.14 -12.11 -6.81
N ARG A 141 6.44 -12.89 -7.62
CA ARG A 141 7.03 -13.70 -8.69
C ARG A 141 7.74 -12.81 -9.70
N PRO A 142 8.73 -13.32 -10.43
CA PRO A 142 9.43 -12.52 -11.46
C PRO A 142 8.50 -11.95 -12.54
N ASP A 143 7.41 -12.64 -12.85
CA ASP A 143 6.35 -12.29 -13.79
C ASP A 143 5.11 -11.69 -13.09
N GLY A 144 5.18 -11.45 -11.79
CA GLY A 144 4.09 -10.91 -10.99
C GLY A 144 3.89 -9.41 -11.16
N THR A 145 2.77 -8.92 -10.65
CA THR A 145 2.36 -7.51 -10.78
C THR A 145 2.12 -6.86 -9.41
N ALA A 146 2.66 -5.67 -9.22
CA ALA A 146 2.31 -4.79 -8.11
C ALA A 146 1.29 -3.75 -8.59
N LEU A 147 0.18 -3.64 -7.88
CA LEU A 147 -0.91 -2.71 -8.13
C LEU A 147 -1.00 -1.71 -6.99
N PHE A 148 -0.86 -0.43 -7.29
CA PHE A 148 -0.93 0.63 -6.29
C PHE A 148 -2.08 1.58 -6.63
N LEU A 149 -2.83 1.98 -5.63
CA LEU A 149 -3.75 3.11 -5.66
C LEU A 149 -3.30 4.09 -4.58
N GLU A 150 -2.60 5.15 -4.94
CA GLU A 150 -1.89 5.97 -3.96
C GLU A 150 -2.09 7.46 -4.20
N HIS A 151 -2.05 8.20 -3.09
CA HIS A 151 -1.87 9.64 -3.17
C HIS A 151 -0.42 9.94 -3.57
N VAL A 152 -0.28 10.82 -4.55
CA VAL A 152 1.03 11.23 -5.07
C VAL A 152 1.21 12.72 -4.92
N ARG A 153 2.47 13.16 -4.87
CA ARG A 153 2.80 14.57 -4.92
C ARG A 153 2.42 15.11 -6.30
N PRO A 154 1.57 16.15 -6.39
CA PRO A 154 1.14 16.69 -7.68
C PRO A 154 2.30 17.07 -8.59
N GLY A 155 2.18 16.80 -9.89
CA GLY A 155 3.15 17.23 -10.91
C GLY A 155 3.10 18.74 -11.16
N THR A 156 1.95 19.36 -10.96
CA THR A 156 1.74 20.80 -11.12
C THR A 156 2.49 21.60 -10.05
N ARG A 157 3.49 22.41 -10.44
CA ARG A 157 4.44 23.06 -9.52
C ARG A 157 3.81 23.89 -8.40
N TRP A 158 2.78 24.69 -8.69
CA TRP A 158 2.14 25.51 -7.66
C TRP A 158 1.35 24.65 -6.66
N LEU A 159 0.66 23.62 -7.16
CA LEU A 159 -0.10 22.67 -6.33
C LEU A 159 0.86 21.84 -5.45
N ALA A 160 1.95 21.37 -6.01
CA ALA A 160 3.01 20.70 -5.27
C ALA A 160 3.56 21.55 -4.12
N ALA A 161 3.81 22.86 -4.36
CA ALA A 161 4.27 23.78 -3.33
C ALA A 161 3.24 23.98 -2.19
N VAL A 162 1.96 23.97 -2.51
CA VAL A 162 0.88 23.98 -1.50
C VAL A 162 0.89 22.72 -0.67
N PHE A 163 0.99 21.54 -1.31
CA PHE A 163 1.05 20.26 -0.63
C PHE A 163 2.30 20.14 0.25
N ASP A 164 3.47 20.54 -0.23
CA ASP A 164 4.71 20.56 0.55
C ASP A 164 4.60 21.44 1.81
N ARG A 165 3.88 22.57 1.72
CA ARG A 165 3.68 23.47 2.85
C ARG A 165 2.66 22.94 3.86
N LEU A 166 1.66 22.20 3.41
CA LEU A 166 0.61 21.63 4.27
C LEU A 166 1.01 20.29 4.87
N ASP A 167 1.92 19.55 4.24
CA ASP A 167 2.33 18.22 4.68
C ASP A 167 2.77 18.14 6.16
N PRO A 168 3.56 19.08 6.72
CA PRO A 168 3.95 19.04 8.13
C PRO A 168 2.77 19.12 9.10
N LEU A 169 1.65 19.69 8.66
CA LEU A 169 0.42 19.74 9.47
C LEU A 169 -0.41 18.45 9.30
N VAL A 170 -0.60 18.01 8.06
CA VAL A 170 -1.40 16.82 7.73
C VAL A 170 -0.71 15.55 8.24
N SER A 171 0.61 15.43 8.10
CA SER A 171 1.38 14.27 8.55
C SER A 171 1.33 14.04 10.07
N ARG A 172 0.96 15.07 10.87
CA ARG A 172 0.65 14.88 12.30
C ARG A 172 -0.59 14.01 12.52
N ALA A 173 -1.52 13.99 11.56
CA ALA A 173 -2.71 13.15 11.61
C ALA A 173 -2.46 11.72 11.08
N GLY A 174 -1.38 11.50 10.33
CA GLY A 174 -0.99 10.18 9.83
C GLY A 174 -0.35 10.21 8.44
N PRO A 175 -1.11 10.43 7.38
CA PRO A 175 -0.58 10.29 6.02
C PRO A 175 0.24 11.53 5.58
N HIS A 176 1.28 11.29 4.81
CA HIS A 176 1.96 12.32 4.03
C HIS A 176 1.24 12.53 2.70
N ILE A 177 1.01 13.78 2.32
CA ILE A 177 0.30 14.13 1.08
C ILE A 177 1.24 14.52 -0.07
N ASN A 178 2.54 14.61 0.20
CA ASN A 178 3.56 15.02 -0.78
C ASN A 178 4.55 13.90 -1.13
N ARG A 179 4.19 12.64 -0.92
CA ARG A 179 5.06 11.48 -1.21
C ARG A 179 5.35 11.36 -2.70
N ARG A 180 6.61 11.12 -3.02
CA ARG A 180 7.07 10.75 -4.37
C ARG A 180 6.95 9.24 -4.56
N THR A 181 5.74 8.73 -4.47
CA THR A 181 5.45 7.27 -4.43
C THR A 181 6.02 6.57 -5.67
N ILE A 182 5.86 7.14 -6.85
CA ILE A 182 6.38 6.57 -8.10
C ILE A 182 7.90 6.48 -8.09
N ASP A 183 8.60 7.52 -7.61
CA ASP A 183 10.07 7.50 -7.49
C ASP A 183 10.54 6.42 -6.51
N ASN A 184 9.82 6.24 -5.39
CA ASN A 184 10.11 5.19 -4.41
C ASN A 184 9.94 3.78 -5.00
N ILE A 185 8.87 3.55 -5.78
CA ILE A 185 8.61 2.28 -6.47
C ILE A 185 9.74 2.00 -7.47
N ARG A 186 10.14 2.99 -8.28
CA ARG A 186 11.27 2.86 -9.22
C ARG A 186 12.59 2.57 -8.50
N ALA A 187 12.86 3.26 -7.38
CA ALA A 187 14.06 3.06 -6.56
C ALA A 187 14.11 1.67 -5.90
N ALA A 188 12.97 1.06 -5.64
CA ALA A 188 12.86 -0.31 -5.14
C ALA A 188 13.12 -1.39 -6.21
N GLY A 189 13.31 -0.99 -7.47
CA GLY A 189 13.65 -1.90 -8.58
C GLY A 189 12.45 -2.42 -9.35
N PHE A 190 11.38 -1.65 -9.40
CA PHE A 190 10.26 -1.87 -10.31
C PHE A 190 10.43 -1.13 -11.65
N THR A 191 9.82 -1.69 -12.67
CA THR A 191 9.50 -1.00 -13.92
C THR A 191 8.02 -0.64 -13.88
N ILE A 192 7.69 0.61 -14.13
CA ILE A 192 6.31 1.07 -14.21
C ILE A 192 5.80 0.75 -15.62
N GLU A 193 4.73 -0.03 -15.71
CA GLU A 193 4.04 -0.32 -16.96
C GLU A 193 3.04 0.78 -17.29
N ARG A 194 2.27 1.22 -16.27
CA ARG A 194 1.21 2.21 -16.43
C ARG A 194 1.06 3.09 -15.21
N GLU A 195 0.88 4.37 -15.47
CA GLU A 195 0.47 5.39 -14.50
C GLU A 195 -0.86 5.97 -14.99
N GLU A 196 -1.88 5.94 -14.16
CA GLU A 196 -3.22 6.41 -14.50
C GLU A 196 -3.68 7.43 -13.47
N ASN A 197 -3.73 8.70 -13.87
CA ASN A 197 -4.26 9.79 -13.07
C ASN A 197 -5.78 9.67 -12.90
N LEU A 198 -6.26 9.67 -11.68
CA LEU A 198 -7.68 9.54 -11.33
C LEU A 198 -8.32 10.86 -10.92
N VAL A 199 -7.57 11.67 -10.15
CA VAL A 199 -8.04 12.96 -9.63
C VAL A 199 -6.89 13.96 -9.66
N SER A 200 -6.88 14.85 -10.64
CA SER A 200 -6.02 16.06 -10.70
C SER A 200 -4.58 15.87 -10.21
N ASP A 201 -3.86 14.87 -10.70
CA ASP A 201 -2.47 14.54 -10.33
C ASP A 201 -2.25 14.23 -8.83
N VAL A 202 -3.30 13.93 -8.06
CA VAL A 202 -3.19 13.70 -6.61
C VAL A 202 -3.43 12.25 -6.24
N LEU A 203 -4.20 11.51 -7.05
CA LEU A 203 -4.53 10.11 -6.84
C LEU A 203 -4.27 9.35 -8.14
N GLU A 204 -3.50 8.28 -8.05
CA GLU A 204 -3.11 7.49 -9.22
C GLU A 204 -3.26 5.99 -8.99
N ILE A 205 -3.57 5.27 -10.08
CA ILE A 205 -3.34 3.83 -10.16
C ILE A 205 -2.00 3.63 -10.88
N VAL A 206 -1.12 2.87 -10.24
CA VAL A 206 0.19 2.50 -10.78
C VAL A 206 0.26 0.98 -10.93
N VAL A 207 0.62 0.52 -12.12
CA VAL A 207 0.90 -0.89 -12.43
C VAL A 207 2.40 -1.03 -12.62
N ALA A 208 3.01 -1.92 -11.85
CA ALA A 208 4.45 -2.09 -11.85
C ALA A 208 4.86 -3.57 -11.81
N HIS A 209 5.99 -3.88 -12.45
CA HIS A 209 6.55 -5.23 -12.48
C HIS A 209 7.96 -5.24 -11.89
N PRO A 210 8.38 -6.35 -11.25
CA PRO A 210 9.76 -6.52 -10.85
C PRO A 210 10.68 -6.30 -12.05
N ARG A 211 11.68 -5.40 -11.91
CA ARG A 211 12.68 -5.26 -12.96
C ARG A 211 13.43 -6.58 -13.10
N PRO A 212 13.56 -7.15 -14.31
CA PRO A 212 14.36 -8.33 -14.49
C PRO A 212 15.73 -8.13 -13.87
N SER A 213 16.16 -9.07 -13.02
CA SER A 213 17.54 -9.10 -12.54
C SER A 213 18.41 -9.22 -13.79
N GLY A 214 19.10 -8.14 -14.14
CA GLY A 214 19.95 -8.08 -15.33
C GLY A 214 20.89 -9.27 -15.33
N GLY A 215 20.74 -10.13 -16.31
CA GLY A 215 21.75 -11.14 -16.61
C GLY A 215 23.06 -10.38 -16.75
N ARG A 216 24.03 -10.65 -15.88
CA ARG A 216 25.41 -10.25 -16.12
C ARG A 216 25.73 -10.83 -17.49
N GLY A 217 25.94 -9.95 -18.48
CA GLY A 217 26.39 -10.32 -19.79
C GLY A 217 27.60 -11.25 -19.62
N ARG A 218 27.51 -12.39 -20.24
CA ARG A 218 28.65 -13.29 -20.46
C ARG A 218 29.60 -12.64 -21.44
#